data_741333cfd6dbace0184bc4a591513d73
#
_entry.id   741333cfd6dbace0184bc4a591513d73
#
_cell.length_a   1.000
_cell.length_b   1.000
_cell.length_c   1.000
_cell.angle_alpha   90.00
_cell.angle_beta   90.00
_cell.angle_gamma   90.00
#
_symmetry.space_group_name_H-M   'P 1'
#
loop_
_entity.id
_entity.type
_entity.pdbx_description
1 polymer ?
#
loop_
_entity_poly.entity_id
_entity_poly.type
_entity_poly.pdbx_seq_one_letter_code
_entity_poly.pdbx_strand_id
1 'polypeptide(L)'
;MNLNSIHHLAIIVSDYQKSKNFYVDKLGFKILRENYRKDRGEYKLDLKIGECELEIFSGQKNPPRLSEPEALGLRHLAFRVSNIEETVKELETLEIFTEPIRIDPYTCKKFTFF
;
A
#
# COMPACT_ATOMS: atom_id res chain seq x y z
N MET A 1 3.78 -26.10 -13.02
CA MET A 1 3.47 -24.66 -12.88
C MET A 1 4.41 -24.07 -11.85
N ASN A 2 4.99 -22.91 -12.12
CA ASN A 2 5.98 -22.29 -11.24
C ASN A 2 5.56 -20.85 -10.89
N LEU A 3 4.73 -20.71 -9.85
CA LEU A 3 4.22 -19.42 -9.33
C LEU A 3 4.96 -19.07 -8.03
N ASN A 4 6.24 -18.78 -8.10
CA ASN A 4 7.12 -18.60 -6.95
C ASN A 4 7.46 -17.14 -6.61
N SER A 5 6.91 -16.18 -7.35
CA SER A 5 7.12 -14.76 -7.09
C SER A 5 5.87 -13.95 -7.45
N ILE A 6 5.69 -12.84 -6.75
CA ILE A 6 4.64 -11.87 -7.07
C ILE A 6 5.26 -10.81 -7.98
N HIS A 7 4.68 -10.59 -9.15
CA HIS A 7 5.11 -9.53 -10.07
C HIS A 7 4.61 -8.16 -9.60
N HIS A 8 3.32 -8.04 -9.35
CA HIS A 8 2.71 -6.79 -8.88
C HIS A 8 1.44 -7.03 -8.07
N LEU A 9 1.08 -6.00 -7.32
CA LEU A 9 -0.22 -5.83 -6.66
C LEU A 9 -0.88 -4.59 -7.26
N ALA A 10 -2.19 -4.61 -7.43
CA ALA A 10 -2.94 -3.47 -7.94
C ALA A 10 -3.98 -3.02 -6.91
N ILE A 11 -4.04 -1.72 -6.66
CA ILE A 11 -5.02 -1.10 -5.77
C ILE A 11 -5.75 0.04 -6.48
N ILE A 12 -6.98 0.29 -6.07
CA ILE A 12 -7.78 1.42 -6.57
C ILE A 12 -7.90 2.42 -5.42
N VAL A 13 -7.57 3.68 -5.71
CA VAL A 13 -7.60 4.77 -4.72
C VAL A 13 -8.66 5.79 -5.08
N SER A 14 -9.20 6.46 -4.06
CA SER A 14 -10.25 7.49 -4.22
C SER A 14 -9.69 8.85 -4.64
N ASP A 15 -8.45 9.15 -4.27
CA ASP A 15 -7.77 10.42 -4.55
C ASP A 15 -6.35 10.15 -5.01
N TYR A 16 -6.11 10.36 -6.29
CA TYR A 16 -4.82 10.08 -6.93
C TYR A 16 -3.67 10.90 -6.32
N GLN A 17 -3.85 12.22 -6.21
CA GLN A 17 -2.77 13.09 -5.73
C GLN A 17 -2.42 12.83 -4.27
N LYS A 18 -3.43 12.59 -3.44
CA LYS A 18 -3.24 12.25 -2.04
C LYS A 18 -2.51 10.91 -1.88
N SER A 19 -2.88 9.92 -2.67
CA SER A 19 -2.23 8.60 -2.66
C SER A 19 -0.81 8.66 -3.19
N LYS A 20 -0.56 9.40 -4.25
CA LYS A 20 0.80 9.63 -4.78
C LYS A 20 1.68 10.30 -3.72
N ASN A 21 1.20 11.35 -3.06
CA ASN A 21 1.92 12.00 -1.98
C ASN A 21 2.26 11.00 -0.86
N PHE A 22 1.31 10.17 -0.46
CA PHE A 22 1.51 9.18 0.59
C PHE A 22 2.58 8.15 0.21
N TYR A 23 2.43 7.48 -0.93
CA TYR A 23 3.34 6.40 -1.31
C TYR A 23 4.71 6.88 -1.82
N VAL A 24 4.75 7.97 -2.55
CA VAL A 24 5.99 8.50 -3.14
C VAL A 24 6.70 9.46 -2.19
N ASP A 25 6.02 10.52 -1.75
CA ASP A 25 6.67 11.58 -0.98
C ASP A 25 6.89 11.17 0.48
N LYS A 26 5.92 10.51 1.12
CA LYS A 26 6.06 10.08 2.51
C LYS A 26 6.78 8.74 2.63
N LEU A 27 6.31 7.69 1.96
CA LEU A 27 6.91 6.36 2.06
C LEU A 27 8.17 6.17 1.21
N GLY A 28 8.43 7.06 0.26
CA GLY A 28 9.65 7.05 -0.54
C GLY A 28 9.70 6.00 -1.64
N PHE A 29 8.57 5.45 -2.09
CA PHE A 29 8.56 4.48 -3.17
C PHE A 29 8.91 5.14 -4.50
N LYS A 30 9.77 4.48 -5.28
CA LYS A 30 10.22 4.98 -6.58
C LYS A 30 9.15 4.80 -7.64
N ILE A 31 8.88 5.87 -8.40
CA ILE A 31 8.01 5.82 -9.57
C ILE A 31 8.74 5.08 -10.69
N LEU A 32 8.11 4.04 -11.23
CA LEU A 32 8.55 3.33 -12.43
C LEU A 32 7.89 3.90 -13.68
N ARG A 33 6.59 4.12 -13.65
CA ARG A 33 5.77 4.66 -14.73
C ARG A 33 4.60 5.44 -14.15
N GLU A 34 4.21 6.51 -14.84
CA GLU A 34 3.01 7.27 -14.52
C GLU A 34 2.27 7.58 -15.82
N ASN A 35 1.02 7.18 -15.92
CA ASN A 35 0.22 7.36 -17.12
C ASN A 35 -1.18 7.86 -16.77
N TYR A 36 -1.70 8.75 -17.62
CA TYR A 36 -3.11 9.10 -17.61
C TYR A 36 -3.81 8.37 -18.75
N ARG A 37 -4.77 7.53 -18.44
CA ARG A 37 -5.54 6.74 -19.41
C ARG A 37 -6.75 7.57 -19.83
N LYS A 38 -6.56 8.36 -20.89
CA LYS A 38 -7.55 9.33 -21.37
C LYS A 38 -8.89 8.70 -21.75
N ASP A 39 -8.89 7.51 -22.33
CA ASP A 39 -10.06 6.74 -22.71
C ASP A 39 -10.92 6.31 -21.51
N ARG A 40 -10.33 6.17 -20.35
CA ARG A 40 -10.97 5.76 -19.10
C ARG A 40 -11.08 6.87 -18.05
N GLY A 41 -10.44 8.00 -18.29
CA GLY A 41 -10.39 9.10 -17.33
C GLY A 41 -9.72 8.71 -16.00
N GLU A 42 -8.69 7.86 -16.05
CA GLU A 42 -8.01 7.39 -14.83
C GLU A 42 -6.50 7.49 -14.94
N TYR A 43 -5.85 7.69 -13.80
CA TYR A 43 -4.40 7.57 -13.67
C TYR A 43 -4.00 6.11 -13.38
N LYS A 44 -2.83 5.71 -13.86
CA LYS A 44 -2.14 4.48 -13.50
C LYS A 44 -0.72 4.83 -13.09
N LEU A 45 -0.38 4.61 -11.84
CA LEU A 45 0.93 4.87 -11.25
C LEU A 45 1.57 3.55 -10.83
N ASP A 46 2.73 3.23 -11.39
CA ASP A 46 3.47 2.02 -11.05
C ASP A 46 4.67 2.38 -10.18
N LEU A 47 4.72 1.81 -9.00
CA LEU A 47 5.75 2.04 -8.00
C LEU A 47 6.58 0.77 -7.77
N LYS A 48 7.87 0.95 -7.46
CA LYS A 48 8.75 -0.15 -7.09
C LYS A 48 8.70 -0.42 -5.59
N ILE A 49 8.47 -1.68 -5.22
CA ILE A 49 8.54 -2.16 -3.83
C ILE A 49 9.42 -3.41 -3.82
N GLY A 50 10.72 -3.26 -3.49
CA GLY A 50 11.66 -4.38 -3.56
C GLY A 50 11.69 -5.00 -4.95
N GLU A 51 11.38 -6.28 -5.07
CA GLU A 51 11.30 -7.02 -6.35
C GLU A 51 9.87 -7.04 -6.93
N CYS A 52 8.93 -6.38 -6.29
CA CYS A 52 7.53 -6.32 -6.67
C CYS A 52 7.15 -4.91 -7.12
N GLU A 53 6.05 -4.77 -7.86
CA GLU A 53 5.48 -3.46 -8.20
C GLU A 53 4.15 -3.24 -7.47
N LEU A 54 3.84 -2.00 -7.15
CA LEU A 54 2.51 -1.57 -6.73
C LEU A 54 1.91 -0.70 -7.82
N GLU A 55 0.83 -1.18 -8.44
CA GLU A 55 0.06 -0.41 -9.40
C GLU A 55 -1.08 0.31 -8.69
N ILE A 56 -1.12 1.63 -8.81
CA ILE A 56 -2.15 2.48 -8.22
C ILE A 56 -3.04 3.02 -9.34
N PHE A 57 -4.32 2.68 -9.28
CA PHE A 57 -5.34 3.18 -10.19
C PHE A 57 -6.24 4.18 -9.47
N SER A 58 -6.59 5.27 -10.15
CA SER A 58 -7.60 6.19 -9.68
C SER A 58 -8.86 6.07 -10.53
N GLY A 59 -9.92 5.54 -9.96
CA GLY A 59 -11.21 5.48 -10.64
C GLY A 59 -12.13 6.61 -10.15
N GLN A 60 -12.88 7.23 -11.08
CA GLN A 60 -13.77 8.35 -10.72
C GLN A 60 -15.04 7.94 -9.98
N LYS A 61 -15.44 6.68 -10.08
CA LYS A 61 -16.74 6.19 -9.58
C LYS A 61 -16.64 4.82 -8.90
N ASN A 62 -15.51 4.51 -8.30
CA ASN A 62 -15.38 3.27 -7.57
C ASN A 62 -16.11 3.36 -6.23
N PRO A 63 -16.94 2.37 -5.88
CA PRO A 63 -17.57 2.34 -4.57
C PRO A 63 -16.52 2.17 -3.47
N PRO A 64 -16.73 2.74 -2.27
CA PRO A 64 -15.83 2.52 -1.16
C PRO A 64 -15.79 1.04 -0.78
N ARG A 65 -14.61 0.57 -0.34
CA ARG A 65 -14.46 -0.79 0.17
C ARG A 65 -15.20 -0.94 1.49
N LEU A 66 -15.92 -2.03 1.66
CA LEU A 66 -16.51 -2.39 2.94
C LEU A 66 -15.44 -2.91 3.90
N SER A 67 -15.30 -2.23 5.04
CA SER A 67 -14.41 -2.62 6.13
C SER A 67 -15.18 -3.28 7.28
N GLU A 68 -16.43 -2.91 7.47
CA GLU A 68 -17.33 -3.42 8.50
C GLU A 68 -18.74 -3.71 7.92
N PRO A 69 -19.13 -4.99 7.76
CA PRO A 69 -18.30 -6.18 7.85
C PRO A 69 -17.26 -6.25 6.75
N GLU A 70 -16.16 -6.99 6.99
CA GLU A 70 -15.10 -7.15 5.99
C GLU A 70 -15.65 -7.84 4.73
N ALA A 71 -15.29 -7.30 3.56
CA ALA A 71 -15.63 -7.90 2.27
C ALA A 71 -14.68 -9.07 1.93
N LEU A 72 -15.17 -10.00 1.12
CA LEU A 72 -14.32 -11.04 0.55
C LEU A 72 -13.26 -10.44 -0.39
N GLY A 73 -12.08 -11.03 -0.41
CA GLY A 73 -10.97 -10.63 -1.26
C GLY A 73 -9.71 -10.27 -0.48
N LEU A 74 -8.87 -9.43 -1.05
CA LEU A 74 -7.63 -8.99 -0.40
C LEU A 74 -7.94 -8.22 0.88
N ARG A 75 -7.40 -8.70 2.00
CA ARG A 75 -7.67 -8.10 3.32
C ARG A 75 -6.77 -6.88 3.59
N HIS A 76 -5.47 -7.04 3.39
CA HIS A 76 -4.48 -5.97 3.59
C HIS A 76 -3.20 -6.24 2.80
N LEU A 77 -2.36 -5.22 2.71
CA LEU A 77 -1.00 -5.30 2.20
C LEU A 77 -0.05 -5.17 3.39
N ALA A 78 0.90 -6.09 3.51
CA ALA A 78 1.87 -6.06 4.60
C ALA A 78 3.30 -5.87 4.08
N PHE A 79 4.06 -5.03 4.76
CA PHE A 79 5.47 -4.80 4.49
C PHE A 79 6.33 -5.45 5.57
N ARG A 80 7.44 -6.05 5.16
CA ARG A 80 8.45 -6.54 6.10
C ARG A 80 9.44 -5.43 6.40
N VAL A 81 9.70 -5.21 7.67
CA VAL A 81 10.72 -4.26 8.15
C VAL A 81 11.74 -4.98 9.02
N SER A 82 12.97 -4.48 9.08
CA SER A 82 14.03 -5.05 9.91
C SER A 82 13.88 -4.67 11.40
N ASN A 83 13.39 -3.46 11.66
CA ASN A 83 13.17 -2.94 13.01
C ASN A 83 11.86 -2.16 13.05
N ILE A 84 10.84 -2.75 13.67
CA ILE A 84 9.51 -2.16 13.71
C ILE A 84 9.44 -0.91 14.58
N GLU A 85 10.20 -0.86 15.68
CA GLU A 85 10.22 0.29 16.58
C GLU A 85 10.82 1.53 15.89
N GLU A 86 11.89 1.35 15.12
CA GLU A 86 12.48 2.43 14.33
C GLU A 86 11.54 2.86 13.20
N THR A 87 10.92 1.91 12.51
CA THR A 87 9.96 2.20 11.45
C THR A 87 8.78 3.00 11.97
N VAL A 88 8.23 2.65 13.12
CA VAL A 88 7.14 3.42 13.75
C VAL A 88 7.56 4.85 14.03
N LYS A 89 8.78 5.06 14.59
CA LYS A 89 9.30 6.41 14.82
C LYS A 89 9.44 7.22 13.53
N GLU A 90 9.93 6.59 12.45
CA GLU A 90 10.02 7.25 11.15
C GLU A 90 8.62 7.65 10.63
N LEU A 91 7.64 6.74 10.72
CA LEU A 91 6.26 7.03 10.32
C LEU A 91 5.67 8.19 11.12
N GLU A 92 5.93 8.26 12.43
CA GLU A 92 5.51 9.37 13.27
C GLU A 92 6.11 10.71 12.82
N THR A 93 7.39 10.73 12.43
CA THR A 93 8.01 11.96 11.89
C THR A 93 7.40 12.43 10.59
N LEU A 94 6.78 11.51 9.84
CA LEU A 94 6.06 11.79 8.61
C LEU A 94 4.56 12.10 8.82
N GLU A 95 4.17 12.23 10.10
CA GLU A 95 2.77 12.44 10.50
C GLU A 95 1.84 11.32 10.01
N ILE A 96 2.35 10.08 10.01
CA ILE A 96 1.58 8.88 9.70
C ILE A 96 1.24 8.19 11.02
N PHE A 97 -0.05 8.08 11.30
CA PHE A 97 -0.54 7.39 12.49
C PHE A 97 -0.25 5.90 12.40
N THR A 98 0.20 5.32 13.52
CA THR A 98 0.37 3.87 13.66
C THR A 98 -0.41 3.37 14.88
N GLU A 99 -0.94 2.16 14.79
CA GLU A 99 -1.50 1.48 15.94
C GLU A 99 -0.38 1.06 16.93
N PRO A 100 -0.70 0.72 18.19
CA PRO A 100 0.27 0.11 19.10
C PRO A 100 0.88 -1.17 18.53
N ILE A 101 2.18 -1.37 18.73
CA ILE A 101 2.85 -2.61 18.31
C ILE A 101 2.27 -3.79 19.11
N ARG A 102 1.92 -4.85 18.41
CA ARG A 102 1.38 -6.09 18.97
C ARG A 102 2.28 -7.27 18.60
N ILE A 103 2.10 -8.37 19.30
CA ILE A 103 2.79 -9.63 19.03
C ILE A 103 1.77 -10.64 18.53
N ASP A 104 2.05 -11.22 17.37
CA ASP A 104 1.25 -12.31 16.82
C ASP A 104 1.45 -13.56 17.68
N PRO A 105 0.38 -14.15 18.28
CA PRO A 105 0.51 -15.30 19.16
C PRO A 105 0.95 -16.58 18.45
N TYR A 106 0.80 -16.66 17.14
CA TYR A 106 1.16 -17.86 16.35
C TYR A 106 2.60 -17.83 15.85
N THR A 107 3.12 -16.64 15.50
CA THR A 107 4.47 -16.49 14.95
C THR A 107 5.45 -15.88 15.94
N CYS A 108 4.97 -15.29 17.04
CA CYS A 108 5.75 -14.51 18.01
C CYS A 108 6.46 -13.30 17.36
N LYS A 109 5.97 -12.84 16.21
CA LYS A 109 6.51 -11.67 15.51
C LYS A 109 5.71 -10.42 15.87
N LYS A 110 6.41 -9.29 15.95
CA LYS A 110 5.80 -7.99 16.15
C LYS A 110 5.16 -7.49 14.87
N PHE A 111 4.03 -6.82 14.99
CA PHE A 111 3.34 -6.16 13.89
C PHE A 111 2.58 -4.93 14.36
N THR A 112 2.26 -4.06 13.45
CA THR A 112 1.35 -2.92 13.64
C THR A 112 0.68 -2.56 12.33
N PHE A 113 -0.28 -1.64 12.38
CA PHE A 113 -0.97 -1.08 11.21
C PHE A 113 -0.73 0.43 11.11
N PHE A 114 -0.75 0.95 9.87
CA PHE A 114 -0.64 2.38 9.57
C PHE A 114 -1.47 2.77 8.34
#